data_768bd76e656597c23a01efa2d78e2ffe
#
_entry.id   768bd76e656597c23a01efa2d78e2ffe
#
_cell.length_a   1.000
_cell.length_b   1.000
_cell.length_c   1.000
_cell.angle_alpha   90.00
_cell.angle_beta   90.00
_cell.angle_gamma   90.00
#
_symmetry.space_group_name_H-M   'P 1'
#
loop_
_entity.id
_entity.type
_entity.pdbx_description
1 polymer ?
#
loop_
_entity_poly.entity_id
_entity_poly.type
_entity_poly.pdbx_seq_one_letter_code
_entity_poly.pdbx_strand_id
1 'polypeptide(L)'
;MPASALPPLLRAVGDALRALSAPPGAPPAPLRVAIALSGGRDSMVLLDALAELAPEFGLSLSALHVHHGLSANADAWAAFCGDECARRGVPLTVHRAEIRRMAGESLEAKARAARYAAYATFDAEVIALAHHADDQAETLLLQLLRGAGPHGLAAMPARRAMRTGPALLRPFLALPRTAIDAYAAVRGLAWVDDESNANTGVKRNYIRHDIAPRLAAAFPGDPATLVRAAAHQADAARLGDELALHDAQGAVVEDALAGPTLDRVALIALAAAAPHRARNLLRWFLRRHELAAPSAARLEAMLDQVMRAAPDARVRLVHAGAEIGFHHGRIVVHPPAVARFEIAWQGEGRLALPHGTLEFSPCTGGGVARAALDTARVTVRPRAGGERIRLAGDRPRRALKGILQDIGMPPWQRESLPLVFCGDLLAVVPDIGVDVAFQAAAGTRGCTVRWHPKRREC
;
A
#
# COMPACT_ATOMS: atom_id res chain seq x y z
N MET A 1 -39.75 4.92 -7.58
CA MET A 1 -40.30 4.61 -6.25
C MET A 1 -39.82 5.66 -5.27
N PRO A 2 -40.61 6.26 -4.39
CA PRO A 2 -40.11 7.19 -3.39
C PRO A 2 -39.18 6.45 -2.40
N ALA A 3 -38.07 7.08 -2.02
CA ALA A 3 -37.01 6.50 -1.17
C ALA A 3 -37.51 5.99 0.21
N SER A 4 -38.69 6.33 0.64
CA SER A 4 -39.30 5.88 1.90
C SER A 4 -39.87 4.45 1.86
N ALA A 5 -40.02 3.83 0.68
CA ALA A 5 -40.64 2.52 0.48
C ALA A 5 -39.65 1.36 0.38
N LEU A 6 -38.32 1.65 0.27
CA LEU A 6 -37.30 0.60 0.19
C LEU A 6 -37.04 -0.04 1.56
N PRO A 7 -36.80 -1.37 1.61
CA PRO A 7 -36.29 -2.04 2.81
C PRO A 7 -35.07 -1.32 3.38
N PRO A 8 -34.87 -1.31 4.73
CA PRO A 8 -33.75 -0.59 5.36
C PRO A 8 -32.38 -0.94 4.78
N LEU A 9 -32.18 -2.21 4.41
CA LEU A 9 -30.93 -2.70 3.80
C LEU A 9 -30.71 -2.09 2.41
N LEU A 10 -31.70 -2.11 1.52
CA LEU A 10 -31.59 -1.51 0.18
C LEU A 10 -31.38 0.00 0.27
N ARG A 11 -32.01 0.67 1.24
CA ARG A 11 -31.79 2.08 1.50
C ARG A 11 -30.33 2.36 1.88
N ALA A 12 -29.74 1.59 2.78
CA ALA A 12 -28.34 1.74 3.18
C ALA A 12 -27.38 1.55 1.98
N VAL A 13 -27.67 0.57 1.10
CA VAL A 13 -26.89 0.38 -0.14
C VAL A 13 -27.05 1.59 -1.07
N GLY A 14 -28.28 2.06 -1.28
CA GLY A 14 -28.57 3.23 -2.10
C GLY A 14 -27.87 4.49 -1.59
N ASP A 15 -27.87 4.73 -0.27
CA ASP A 15 -27.17 5.86 0.34
C ASP A 15 -25.64 5.77 0.14
N ALA A 16 -25.08 4.57 0.29
CA ALA A 16 -23.65 4.33 0.04
C ALA A 16 -23.28 4.57 -1.44
N LEU A 17 -24.16 4.21 -2.38
CA LEU A 17 -23.97 4.45 -3.81
C LEU A 17 -24.09 5.95 -4.15
N ARG A 18 -25.07 6.66 -3.58
CA ARG A 18 -25.23 8.12 -3.76
C ARG A 18 -23.98 8.89 -3.31
N ALA A 19 -23.35 8.43 -2.24
CA ALA A 19 -22.09 9.02 -1.74
C ALA A 19 -20.88 8.79 -2.67
N LEU A 20 -21.01 7.94 -3.71
CA LEU A 20 -20.00 7.73 -4.75
C LEU A 20 -20.22 8.58 -6.00
N SER A 21 -21.42 9.16 -6.17
CA SER A 21 -21.82 9.87 -7.39
C SER A 21 -20.80 10.95 -7.75
N ALA A 22 -20.47 11.03 -9.04
CA ALA A 22 -19.57 12.04 -9.59
C ALA A 22 -20.12 13.45 -9.36
N PRO A 23 -19.25 14.49 -9.33
CA PRO A 23 -19.71 15.88 -9.25
C PRO A 23 -20.63 16.22 -10.43
N PRO A 24 -21.59 17.15 -10.26
CA PRO A 24 -22.51 17.55 -11.31
C PRO A 24 -21.75 17.98 -12.56
N GLY A 25 -22.10 17.38 -13.72
CA GLY A 25 -21.51 17.73 -15.02
C GLY A 25 -20.60 16.68 -15.67
N ALA A 26 -20.31 15.57 -15.00
CA ALA A 26 -19.62 14.44 -15.66
C ALA A 26 -20.60 13.68 -16.58
N PRO A 27 -20.17 13.21 -17.78
CA PRO A 27 -21.03 12.40 -18.64
C PRO A 27 -21.42 11.11 -17.90
N PRO A 28 -22.68 10.61 -18.10
CA PRO A 28 -23.18 9.44 -17.41
C PRO A 28 -22.56 8.16 -18.00
N ALA A 29 -21.35 7.83 -17.56
CA ALA A 29 -20.81 6.47 -17.76
C ALA A 29 -21.32 5.57 -16.62
N PRO A 30 -21.70 4.32 -16.88
CA PRO A 30 -22.13 3.41 -15.83
C PRO A 30 -20.99 3.19 -14.84
N LEU A 31 -21.28 3.36 -13.53
CA LEU A 31 -20.30 3.10 -12.47
C LEU A 31 -19.98 1.60 -12.40
N ARG A 32 -18.73 1.24 -12.60
CA ARG A 32 -18.27 -0.15 -12.56
C ARG A 32 -18.03 -0.59 -11.12
N VAL A 33 -18.92 -1.45 -10.61
CA VAL A 33 -18.88 -1.98 -9.23
C VAL A 33 -18.62 -3.48 -9.26
N ALA A 34 -17.55 -3.92 -8.62
CA ALA A 34 -17.29 -5.33 -8.40
C ALA A 34 -17.72 -5.73 -6.98
N ILE A 35 -18.31 -6.91 -6.85
CA ILE A 35 -18.72 -7.47 -5.57
C ILE A 35 -17.67 -8.48 -5.14
N ALA A 36 -17.07 -8.29 -3.96
CA ALA A 36 -16.19 -9.29 -3.36
C ALA A 36 -17.05 -10.45 -2.83
N LEU A 37 -17.18 -11.50 -3.61
CA LEU A 37 -18.12 -12.59 -3.39
C LEU A 37 -17.40 -13.79 -2.79
N SER A 38 -17.68 -14.09 -1.51
CA SER A 38 -17.15 -15.29 -0.85
C SER A 38 -18.08 -16.51 -0.96
N GLY A 39 -19.33 -16.32 -1.34
CA GLY A 39 -20.39 -17.32 -1.29
C GLY A 39 -21.12 -17.40 0.05
N GLY A 40 -20.54 -16.80 1.11
CA GLY A 40 -21.19 -16.72 2.42
C GLY A 40 -22.35 -15.72 2.43
N ARG A 41 -23.27 -15.89 3.41
CA ARG A 41 -24.54 -15.17 3.50
C ARG A 41 -24.43 -13.68 3.25
N ASP A 42 -23.55 -12.98 3.94
CA ASP A 42 -23.46 -11.52 3.87
C ASP A 42 -23.08 -11.05 2.45
N SER A 43 -22.18 -11.79 1.78
CA SER A 43 -21.78 -11.49 0.40
C SER A 43 -22.87 -11.82 -0.63
N MET A 44 -23.69 -12.85 -0.35
CA MET A 44 -24.85 -13.18 -1.20
C MET A 44 -25.94 -12.13 -1.09
N VAL A 45 -26.21 -11.63 0.11
CA VAL A 45 -27.13 -10.50 0.34
C VAL A 45 -26.63 -9.24 -0.37
N LEU A 46 -25.33 -8.97 -0.36
CA LEU A 46 -24.77 -7.81 -1.07
C LEU A 46 -24.91 -7.95 -2.59
N LEU A 47 -24.70 -9.15 -3.13
CA LEU A 47 -24.90 -9.46 -4.55
C LEU A 47 -26.35 -9.19 -4.96
N ASP A 48 -27.32 -9.71 -4.19
CA ASP A 48 -28.74 -9.56 -4.47
C ASP A 48 -29.18 -8.08 -4.41
N ALA A 49 -28.77 -7.37 -3.35
CA ALA A 49 -29.11 -5.96 -3.15
C ALA A 49 -28.52 -5.04 -4.24
N LEU A 50 -27.27 -5.28 -4.67
CA LEU A 50 -26.67 -4.49 -5.73
C LEU A 50 -27.28 -4.82 -7.10
N ALA A 51 -27.62 -6.08 -7.38
CA ALA A 51 -28.30 -6.46 -8.60
C ALA A 51 -29.68 -5.81 -8.71
N GLU A 52 -30.44 -5.72 -7.61
CA GLU A 52 -31.75 -5.05 -7.55
C GLU A 52 -31.63 -3.53 -7.82
N LEU A 53 -30.61 -2.89 -7.25
CA LEU A 53 -30.41 -1.44 -7.38
C LEU A 53 -29.65 -1.02 -8.66
N ALA A 54 -29.03 -1.97 -9.37
CA ALA A 54 -28.20 -1.67 -10.53
C ALA A 54 -28.91 -0.83 -11.62
N PRO A 55 -30.18 -1.09 -11.98
CA PRO A 55 -30.89 -0.27 -12.98
C PRO A 55 -31.14 1.17 -12.50
N GLU A 56 -31.46 1.36 -11.22
CA GLU A 56 -31.74 2.69 -10.64
C GLU A 56 -30.48 3.56 -10.62
N PHE A 57 -29.33 2.97 -10.32
CA PHE A 57 -28.06 3.70 -10.18
C PHE A 57 -27.18 3.64 -11.43
N GLY A 58 -27.61 3.00 -12.52
CA GLY A 58 -26.80 2.86 -13.73
C GLY A 58 -25.50 2.11 -13.48
N LEU A 59 -25.53 1.00 -12.70
CA LEU A 59 -24.33 0.25 -12.36
C LEU A 59 -23.98 -0.78 -13.45
N SER A 60 -22.69 -0.88 -13.75
CA SER A 60 -22.10 -2.04 -14.42
C SER A 60 -21.54 -2.98 -13.36
N LEU A 61 -22.27 -4.07 -13.08
CA LEU A 61 -21.90 -5.01 -12.02
C LEU A 61 -20.99 -6.13 -12.55
N SER A 62 -20.04 -6.51 -11.71
CA SER A 62 -19.26 -7.75 -11.82
C SER A 62 -19.06 -8.35 -10.43
N ALA A 63 -18.60 -9.59 -10.35
CA ALA A 63 -18.25 -10.24 -9.09
C ALA A 63 -16.84 -10.81 -9.16
N LEU A 64 -16.13 -10.76 -8.02
CA LEU A 64 -14.80 -11.34 -7.85
C LEU A 64 -14.82 -12.33 -6.70
N HIS A 65 -14.60 -13.61 -6.99
CA HIS A 65 -14.38 -14.65 -6.01
C HIS A 65 -12.88 -14.95 -5.91
N VAL A 66 -12.32 -14.86 -4.69
CA VAL A 66 -10.91 -15.20 -4.46
C VAL A 66 -10.82 -16.59 -3.86
N HIS A 67 -10.40 -17.54 -4.69
CA HIS A 67 -10.22 -18.94 -4.33
C HIS A 67 -8.84 -19.14 -3.69
N HIS A 68 -8.81 -19.45 -2.40
CA HIS A 68 -7.56 -19.54 -1.62
C HIS A 68 -6.93 -20.95 -1.63
N GLY A 69 -7.63 -21.97 -2.12
CA GLY A 69 -7.16 -23.37 -2.11
C GLY A 69 -6.97 -23.97 -0.70
N LEU A 70 -7.62 -23.41 0.32
CA LEU A 70 -7.40 -23.80 1.72
C LEU A 70 -8.43 -24.83 2.23
N SER A 71 -9.64 -24.85 1.66
CA SER A 71 -10.71 -25.81 1.99
C SER A 71 -10.84 -26.82 0.87
N ALA A 72 -11.21 -28.06 1.20
CA ALA A 72 -11.60 -29.09 0.24
C ALA A 72 -12.85 -28.71 -0.58
N ASN A 73 -13.69 -27.81 -0.02
CA ASN A 73 -14.93 -27.35 -0.63
C ASN A 73 -14.76 -26.11 -1.53
N ALA A 74 -13.53 -25.57 -1.65
CA ALA A 74 -13.28 -24.29 -2.32
C ALA A 74 -13.75 -24.25 -3.79
N ASP A 75 -13.59 -25.36 -4.54
CA ASP A 75 -14.08 -25.46 -5.91
C ASP A 75 -15.62 -25.51 -5.99
N ALA A 76 -16.28 -26.21 -5.06
CA ALA A 76 -17.74 -26.24 -4.95
C ALA A 76 -18.31 -24.84 -4.61
N TRP A 77 -17.63 -24.09 -3.74
CA TRP A 77 -18.01 -22.71 -3.41
C TRP A 77 -17.85 -21.77 -4.61
N ALA A 78 -16.78 -21.94 -5.39
CA ALA A 78 -16.59 -21.15 -6.61
C ALA A 78 -17.69 -21.46 -7.66
N ALA A 79 -18.06 -22.72 -7.83
CA ALA A 79 -19.15 -23.14 -8.71
C ALA A 79 -20.50 -22.55 -8.24
N PHE A 80 -20.82 -22.65 -6.94
CA PHE A 80 -22.00 -22.03 -6.34
C PHE A 80 -22.06 -20.52 -6.60
N CYS A 81 -20.97 -19.81 -6.41
CA CYS A 81 -20.87 -18.37 -6.73
C CYS A 81 -21.15 -18.12 -8.22
N GLY A 82 -20.66 -19.00 -9.11
CA GLY A 82 -20.92 -18.92 -10.55
C GLY A 82 -22.40 -19.01 -10.89
N ASP A 83 -23.08 -20.02 -10.34
CA ASP A 83 -24.50 -20.24 -10.56
C ASP A 83 -25.36 -19.08 -10.03
N GLU A 84 -25.03 -18.55 -8.86
CA GLU A 84 -25.75 -17.42 -8.26
C GLU A 84 -25.55 -16.12 -9.04
N CYS A 85 -24.33 -15.88 -9.55
CA CYS A 85 -24.03 -14.76 -10.41
C CYS A 85 -24.77 -14.88 -11.76
N ALA A 86 -24.76 -16.05 -12.38
CA ALA A 86 -25.44 -16.32 -13.64
C ALA A 86 -26.96 -16.08 -13.55
N ARG A 87 -27.60 -16.51 -12.45
CA ARG A 87 -29.03 -16.24 -12.19
C ARG A 87 -29.37 -14.76 -12.15
N ARG A 88 -28.41 -13.89 -11.79
CA ARG A 88 -28.58 -12.43 -11.69
C ARG A 88 -27.98 -11.65 -12.86
N GLY A 89 -27.44 -12.35 -13.87
CA GLY A 89 -26.78 -11.71 -15.01
C GLY A 89 -25.51 -10.94 -14.64
N VAL A 90 -24.83 -11.31 -13.54
CA VAL A 90 -23.60 -10.66 -13.07
C VAL A 90 -22.41 -11.51 -13.49
N PRO A 91 -21.46 -11.02 -14.30
CA PRO A 91 -20.26 -11.79 -14.66
C PRO A 91 -19.37 -12.02 -13.44
N LEU A 92 -18.90 -13.28 -13.27
CA LEU A 92 -17.99 -13.69 -12.19
C LEU A 92 -16.58 -13.92 -12.73
N THR A 93 -15.60 -13.35 -12.02
CA THR A 93 -14.18 -13.71 -12.16
C THR A 93 -13.74 -14.51 -10.93
N VAL A 94 -13.17 -15.69 -11.13
CA VAL A 94 -12.56 -16.48 -10.07
C VAL A 94 -11.04 -16.30 -10.11
N HIS A 95 -10.49 -15.66 -9.08
CA HIS A 95 -9.06 -15.47 -8.92
C HIS A 95 -8.48 -16.56 -8.01
N ARG A 96 -7.64 -17.44 -8.57
CA ARG A 96 -6.96 -18.50 -7.80
C ARG A 96 -5.68 -17.97 -7.19
N ALA A 97 -5.64 -17.82 -5.86
CA ALA A 97 -4.49 -17.32 -5.13
C ALA A 97 -3.63 -18.46 -4.59
N GLU A 98 -2.33 -18.45 -4.92
CA GLU A 98 -1.37 -19.39 -4.34
C GLU A 98 -0.96 -18.96 -2.92
N ILE A 99 -1.45 -19.65 -1.90
CA ILE A 99 -1.07 -19.39 -0.51
C ILE A 99 -0.08 -20.46 -0.06
N ARG A 100 1.21 -20.11 -0.02
CA ARG A 100 2.26 -20.98 0.53
C ARG A 100 2.35 -20.78 2.06
N ARG A 101 2.21 -21.89 2.82
CA ARG A 101 2.46 -21.87 4.26
C ARG A 101 3.96 -21.68 4.52
N MET A 102 4.30 -20.66 5.30
CA MET A 102 5.66 -20.51 5.87
C MET A 102 5.57 -20.57 7.39
N ALA A 103 6.57 -21.17 8.02
CA ALA A 103 6.61 -21.27 9.48
C ALA A 103 6.59 -19.86 10.14
N GLY A 104 5.74 -19.69 11.15
CA GLY A 104 5.62 -18.44 11.91
C GLY A 104 4.68 -17.39 11.32
N GLU A 105 4.07 -17.60 10.14
CA GLU A 105 3.15 -16.64 9.54
C GLU A 105 1.68 -17.04 9.68
N SER A 106 0.82 -16.06 9.96
CA SER A 106 -0.63 -16.26 10.03
C SER A 106 -1.21 -16.53 8.66
N LEU A 107 -1.84 -17.68 8.48
CA LEU A 107 -2.55 -18.07 7.27
C LEU A 107 -3.66 -17.07 6.90
N GLU A 108 -4.38 -16.55 7.91
CA GLU A 108 -5.41 -15.51 7.75
C GLU A 108 -4.82 -14.22 7.17
N ALA A 109 -3.65 -13.80 7.68
CA ALA A 109 -2.98 -12.60 7.18
C ALA A 109 -2.55 -12.76 5.71
N LYS A 110 -2.05 -13.92 5.32
CA LYS A 110 -1.69 -14.24 3.92
C LYS A 110 -2.92 -14.29 3.02
N ALA A 111 -3.98 -14.96 3.43
CA ALA A 111 -5.24 -15.00 2.69
C ALA A 111 -5.83 -13.59 2.50
N ARG A 112 -5.74 -12.76 3.54
CA ARG A 112 -6.14 -11.36 3.46
C ARG A 112 -5.26 -10.57 2.48
N ALA A 113 -3.93 -10.72 2.53
CA ALA A 113 -3.01 -10.05 1.61
C ALA A 113 -3.28 -10.45 0.15
N ALA A 114 -3.45 -11.75 -0.12
CA ALA A 114 -3.80 -12.26 -1.44
C ALA A 114 -5.13 -11.69 -1.97
N ARG A 115 -6.14 -11.57 -1.10
CA ARG A 115 -7.43 -10.92 -1.44
C ARG A 115 -7.23 -9.47 -1.86
N TYR A 116 -6.48 -8.69 -1.08
CA TYR A 116 -6.24 -7.29 -1.40
C TYR A 116 -5.37 -7.10 -2.66
N ALA A 117 -4.45 -8.03 -2.94
CA ALA A 117 -3.69 -8.04 -4.19
C ALA A 117 -4.61 -8.29 -5.41
N ALA A 118 -5.54 -9.25 -5.31
CA ALA A 118 -6.55 -9.48 -6.34
C ALA A 118 -7.45 -8.25 -6.55
N TYR A 119 -7.86 -7.57 -5.47
CA TYR A 119 -8.65 -6.35 -5.55
C TYR A 119 -7.89 -5.21 -6.27
N ALA A 120 -6.60 -5.05 -5.99
CA ALA A 120 -5.80 -3.96 -6.55
C ALA A 120 -5.62 -4.03 -8.07
N THR A 121 -5.76 -5.21 -8.66
CA THR A 121 -5.59 -5.44 -10.11
C THR A 121 -6.91 -5.67 -10.84
N PHE A 122 -8.05 -5.67 -10.13
CA PHE A 122 -9.34 -5.94 -10.73
C PHE A 122 -9.87 -4.72 -11.50
N ASP A 123 -10.44 -4.96 -12.68
CA ASP A 123 -10.99 -3.88 -13.52
C ASP A 123 -12.38 -3.45 -13.04
N ALA A 124 -12.39 -2.53 -12.08
CA ALA A 124 -13.56 -1.87 -11.54
C ALA A 124 -13.16 -0.49 -11.00
N GLU A 125 -14.13 0.38 -10.71
CA GLU A 125 -13.89 1.64 -10.00
C GLU A 125 -14.07 1.46 -8.49
N VAL A 126 -14.95 0.52 -8.11
CA VAL A 126 -15.30 0.24 -6.71
C VAL A 126 -15.41 -1.26 -6.49
N ILE A 127 -14.89 -1.76 -5.37
CA ILE A 127 -15.16 -3.11 -4.86
C ILE A 127 -16.04 -3.00 -3.62
N ALA A 128 -17.25 -3.55 -3.70
CA ALA A 128 -18.20 -3.63 -2.61
C ALA A 128 -17.91 -4.85 -1.72
N LEU A 129 -17.83 -4.61 -0.41
CA LEU A 129 -17.54 -5.59 0.63
C LEU A 129 -18.72 -5.67 1.61
N ALA A 130 -19.14 -6.86 1.97
CA ALA A 130 -20.31 -7.11 2.82
C ALA A 130 -20.03 -7.01 4.34
N HIS A 131 -19.04 -6.21 4.77
CA HIS A 131 -18.78 -5.99 6.20
C HIS A 131 -19.92 -5.20 6.84
N HIS A 132 -20.34 -5.61 8.04
CA HIS A 132 -21.48 -5.06 8.77
C HIS A 132 -21.09 -4.57 10.20
N ALA A 133 -22.07 -4.10 10.98
CA ALA A 133 -21.84 -3.48 12.29
C ALA A 133 -21.13 -4.43 13.28
N ASP A 134 -21.47 -5.71 13.28
CA ASP A 134 -20.80 -6.69 14.15
C ASP A 134 -19.34 -6.87 13.77
N ASP A 135 -18.98 -6.86 12.47
CA ASP A 135 -17.58 -6.87 12.02
C ASP A 135 -16.82 -5.62 12.46
N GLN A 136 -17.53 -4.49 12.54
CA GLN A 136 -16.99 -3.22 13.06
C GLN A 136 -16.68 -3.34 14.56
N ALA A 137 -17.63 -3.88 15.33
CA ALA A 137 -17.46 -4.13 16.76
C ALA A 137 -16.30 -5.10 17.03
N GLU A 138 -16.23 -6.22 16.32
CA GLU A 138 -15.11 -7.17 16.39
C GLU A 138 -13.77 -6.49 16.09
N THR A 139 -13.73 -5.65 15.06
CA THR A 139 -12.51 -4.93 14.66
C THR A 139 -12.09 -3.93 15.73
N LEU A 140 -13.03 -3.15 16.29
CA LEU A 140 -12.76 -2.22 17.37
C LEU A 140 -12.18 -2.96 18.59
N LEU A 141 -12.80 -4.07 19.03
CA LEU A 141 -12.33 -4.87 20.16
C LEU A 141 -10.92 -5.44 19.91
N LEU A 142 -10.66 -5.97 18.72
CA LEU A 142 -9.33 -6.44 18.34
C LEU A 142 -8.28 -5.34 18.40
N GLN A 143 -8.61 -4.15 17.94
CA GLN A 143 -7.69 -3.01 17.97
C GLN A 143 -7.48 -2.46 19.38
N LEU A 144 -8.53 -2.44 20.19
CA LEU A 144 -8.46 -2.04 21.60
C LEU A 144 -7.51 -2.96 22.38
N LEU A 145 -7.66 -4.28 22.22
CA LEU A 145 -6.81 -5.29 22.87
C LEU A 145 -5.35 -5.30 22.36
N ARG A 146 -5.09 -4.65 21.22
CA ARG A 146 -3.73 -4.41 20.72
C ARG A 146 -3.13 -3.08 21.15
N GLY A 147 -3.86 -2.28 21.94
CA GLY A 147 -3.42 -0.94 22.37
C GLY A 147 -3.39 0.08 21.23
N ALA A 148 -4.27 -0.04 20.25
CA ALA A 148 -4.31 0.88 19.13
C ALA A 148 -4.78 2.28 19.57
N GLY A 149 -4.23 3.33 18.94
CA GLY A 149 -4.72 4.72 19.07
C GLY A 149 -5.93 4.99 18.16
N PRO A 150 -6.37 6.27 18.06
CA PRO A 150 -7.60 6.66 17.37
C PRO A 150 -7.74 6.09 15.95
N HIS A 151 -6.69 6.12 15.12
CA HIS A 151 -6.73 5.56 13.76
C HIS A 151 -7.03 4.06 13.73
N GLY A 152 -6.54 3.28 14.68
CA GLY A 152 -6.85 1.85 14.76
C GLY A 152 -8.23 1.61 15.36
N LEU A 153 -8.61 2.38 16.39
CA LEU A 153 -9.91 2.30 17.04
C LEU A 153 -11.06 2.82 16.17
N ALA A 154 -10.77 3.62 15.13
CA ALA A 154 -11.73 3.99 14.08
C ALA A 154 -12.24 2.77 13.29
N ALA A 155 -11.63 1.62 13.46
CA ALA A 155 -11.94 0.34 12.81
C ALA A 155 -11.98 0.45 11.28
N MET A 156 -13.06 0.07 10.60
CA MET A 156 -13.14 0.08 9.14
C MET A 156 -13.89 1.33 8.64
N PRO A 157 -13.34 2.10 7.68
CA PRO A 157 -14.10 3.17 7.04
C PRO A 157 -15.14 2.62 6.05
N ALA A 158 -16.27 3.30 5.90
CA ALA A 158 -17.31 2.94 4.93
C ALA A 158 -16.77 2.96 3.48
N ARG A 159 -15.91 3.94 3.18
CA ARG A 159 -15.17 4.05 1.90
C ARG A 159 -13.68 4.16 2.18
N ARG A 160 -12.88 3.45 1.38
CA ARG A 160 -11.41 3.53 1.46
C ARG A 160 -10.81 3.53 0.05
N ALA A 161 -10.09 4.58 -0.30
CA ALA A 161 -9.24 4.57 -1.48
C ALA A 161 -8.13 3.52 -1.31
N MET A 162 -7.86 2.73 -2.35
CA MET A 162 -6.65 1.93 -2.43
C MET A 162 -5.56 2.73 -3.13
N ARG A 163 -4.31 2.42 -2.89
CA ARG A 163 -3.19 3.11 -3.54
C ARG A 163 -3.17 2.88 -5.05
N THR A 164 -3.50 1.68 -5.44
CA THR A 164 -3.68 1.25 -6.82
C THR A 164 -4.97 0.48 -6.93
N GLY A 165 -5.67 0.63 -8.05
CA GLY A 165 -6.92 -0.08 -8.32
C GLY A 165 -8.16 0.55 -7.69
N PRO A 166 -9.26 -0.22 -7.58
CA PRO A 166 -10.59 0.25 -7.18
C PRO A 166 -10.65 0.74 -5.74
N ALA A 167 -11.54 1.69 -5.45
CA ALA A 167 -11.89 2.02 -4.06
C ALA A 167 -12.71 0.90 -3.41
N LEU A 168 -12.58 0.73 -2.11
CA LEU A 168 -13.38 -0.21 -1.33
C LEU A 168 -14.60 0.49 -0.75
N LEU A 169 -15.77 -0.12 -0.87
CA LEU A 169 -17.05 0.34 -0.30
C LEU A 169 -17.62 -0.72 0.64
N ARG A 170 -18.21 -0.31 1.75
CA ARG A 170 -18.87 -1.19 2.72
C ARG A 170 -20.29 -0.69 3.02
N PRO A 171 -21.26 -1.04 2.17
CA PRO A 171 -22.63 -0.50 2.29
C PRO A 171 -23.34 -0.93 3.58
N PHE A 172 -22.98 -2.09 4.12
CA PHE A 172 -23.62 -2.67 5.32
C PHE A 172 -22.99 -2.24 6.63
N LEU A 173 -21.95 -1.41 6.63
CA LEU A 173 -21.09 -1.17 7.79
C LEU A 173 -21.85 -0.65 9.05
N ALA A 174 -22.98 0.03 8.84
CA ALA A 174 -23.84 0.52 9.92
C ALA A 174 -25.02 -0.43 10.24
N LEU A 175 -25.23 -1.48 9.45
CA LEU A 175 -26.34 -2.40 9.63
C LEU A 175 -25.95 -3.54 10.59
N PRO A 176 -26.84 -3.91 11.52
CA PRO A 176 -26.63 -5.11 12.34
C PRO A 176 -26.79 -6.38 11.49
N ARG A 177 -26.12 -7.43 11.87
CA ARG A 177 -26.21 -8.75 11.22
C ARG A 177 -27.65 -9.25 11.10
N THR A 178 -28.49 -8.97 12.09
CA THR A 178 -29.92 -9.34 12.09
C THR A 178 -30.69 -8.74 10.91
N ALA A 179 -30.32 -7.55 10.43
CA ALA A 179 -30.93 -6.96 9.23
C ALA A 179 -30.55 -7.72 7.96
N ILE A 180 -29.32 -8.24 7.89
CA ILE A 180 -28.84 -9.08 6.78
C ILE A 180 -29.55 -10.42 6.81
N ASP A 181 -29.68 -11.04 8.00
CA ASP A 181 -30.40 -12.29 8.19
C ASP A 181 -31.86 -12.19 7.78
N ALA A 182 -32.53 -11.13 8.19
CA ALA A 182 -33.93 -10.88 7.84
C ALA A 182 -34.11 -10.69 6.33
N TYR A 183 -33.21 -9.95 5.68
CA TYR A 183 -33.25 -9.78 4.23
C TYR A 183 -33.03 -11.11 3.49
N ALA A 184 -32.02 -11.88 3.91
CA ALA A 184 -31.76 -13.20 3.30
C ALA A 184 -32.93 -14.14 3.40
N ALA A 185 -33.62 -14.17 4.55
CA ALA A 185 -34.81 -15.01 4.79
C ALA A 185 -35.99 -14.59 3.91
N VAL A 186 -36.28 -13.26 3.85
CA VAL A 186 -37.40 -12.73 3.02
C VAL A 186 -37.15 -13.02 1.54
N ARG A 187 -35.90 -12.96 1.08
CA ARG A 187 -35.54 -13.18 -0.34
C ARG A 187 -35.28 -14.65 -0.65
N GLY A 188 -35.31 -15.54 0.32
CA GLY A 188 -35.02 -16.98 0.12
C GLY A 188 -33.62 -17.26 -0.44
N LEU A 189 -32.62 -16.46 -0.05
CA LEU A 189 -31.27 -16.58 -0.57
C LEU A 189 -30.58 -17.83 -0.03
N ALA A 190 -29.83 -18.52 -0.91
CA ALA A 190 -28.94 -19.59 -0.53
C ALA A 190 -27.51 -19.05 -0.34
N TRP A 191 -26.73 -19.72 0.48
CA TRP A 191 -25.31 -19.41 0.74
C TRP A 191 -24.54 -20.68 1.12
N VAL A 192 -23.22 -20.58 1.17
CA VAL A 192 -22.32 -21.61 1.69
C VAL A 192 -21.80 -21.23 3.05
N ASP A 193 -21.66 -22.20 3.95
CA ASP A 193 -21.06 -22.04 5.26
C ASP A 193 -19.60 -22.54 5.22
N ASP A 194 -18.67 -21.65 5.54
CA ASP A 194 -17.24 -21.97 5.64
C ASP A 194 -16.94 -22.51 7.03
N GLU A 195 -16.49 -23.77 7.10
CA GLU A 195 -16.18 -24.49 8.35
C GLU A 195 -15.09 -23.74 9.16
N SER A 196 -14.22 -22.99 8.53
CA SER A 196 -13.16 -22.21 9.20
C SER A 196 -13.72 -21.13 10.13
N ASN A 197 -14.95 -20.68 9.91
CA ASN A 197 -15.62 -19.70 10.77
C ASN A 197 -15.86 -20.22 12.22
N ALA A 198 -15.93 -21.53 12.43
CA ALA A 198 -16.09 -22.14 13.75
C ALA A 198 -14.76 -22.24 14.54
N ASN A 199 -13.61 -22.02 13.91
CA ASN A 199 -12.31 -22.17 14.56
C ASN A 199 -12.00 -21.00 15.50
N THR A 200 -12.24 -21.16 16.80
CA THR A 200 -11.97 -20.16 17.85
C THR A 200 -10.47 -19.94 18.16
N GLY A 201 -9.58 -20.75 17.61
CA GLY A 201 -8.13 -20.47 17.60
C GLY A 201 -7.76 -19.18 16.84
N VAL A 202 -8.64 -18.73 15.94
CA VAL A 202 -8.54 -17.44 15.28
C VAL A 202 -9.13 -16.36 16.20
N LYS A 203 -8.32 -15.35 16.58
CA LYS A 203 -8.71 -14.30 17.55
C LYS A 203 -10.03 -13.61 17.22
N ARG A 204 -10.32 -13.41 15.92
CA ARG A 204 -11.58 -12.80 15.47
C ARG A 204 -12.77 -13.70 15.75
N ASN A 205 -12.66 -15.01 15.45
CA ASN A 205 -13.71 -15.97 15.73
C ASN A 205 -13.92 -16.13 17.24
N TYR A 206 -12.85 -16.10 18.05
CA TYR A 206 -12.96 -16.08 19.51
C TYR A 206 -13.78 -14.89 20.00
N ILE A 207 -13.53 -13.68 19.48
CA ILE A 207 -14.36 -12.51 19.82
C ILE A 207 -15.81 -12.75 19.40
N ARG A 208 -16.05 -13.26 18.20
CA ARG A 208 -17.39 -13.49 17.63
C ARG A 208 -18.20 -14.52 18.44
N HIS A 209 -17.57 -15.63 18.82
CA HIS A 209 -18.28 -16.77 19.41
C HIS A 209 -18.29 -16.77 20.94
N ASP A 210 -17.24 -16.23 21.58
CA ASP A 210 -17.08 -16.31 23.03
C ASP A 210 -17.30 -14.95 23.71
N ILE A 211 -16.86 -13.85 23.12
CA ILE A 211 -16.89 -12.53 23.78
C ILE A 211 -18.17 -11.75 23.41
N ALA A 212 -18.48 -11.61 22.13
CA ALA A 212 -19.62 -10.81 21.66
C ALA A 212 -20.97 -11.28 22.25
N PRO A 213 -21.29 -12.59 22.35
CA PRO A 213 -22.54 -13.02 22.99
C PRO A 213 -22.64 -12.63 24.45
N ARG A 214 -21.52 -12.65 25.19
CA ARG A 214 -21.47 -12.23 26.59
C ARG A 214 -21.67 -10.73 26.75
N LEU A 215 -21.09 -9.95 25.86
CA LEU A 215 -21.30 -8.49 25.81
C LEU A 215 -22.75 -8.16 25.48
N ALA A 216 -23.35 -8.81 24.49
CA ALA A 216 -24.74 -8.61 24.10
C ALA A 216 -25.71 -8.94 25.22
N ALA A 217 -25.45 -9.99 26.02
CA ALA A 217 -26.28 -10.36 27.17
C ALA A 217 -26.20 -9.32 28.31
N ALA A 218 -25.00 -8.74 28.53
CA ALA A 218 -24.79 -7.77 29.61
C ALA A 218 -25.09 -6.33 29.21
N PHE A 219 -24.93 -6.00 27.94
CA PHE A 219 -25.06 -4.65 27.38
C PHE A 219 -25.95 -4.67 26.11
N PRO A 220 -27.29 -4.66 26.27
CA PRO A 220 -28.23 -4.66 25.18
C PRO A 220 -27.95 -3.47 24.22
N GLY A 221 -27.79 -3.73 22.91
CA GLY A 221 -27.45 -2.71 21.89
C GLY A 221 -25.93 -2.49 21.69
N ASP A 222 -25.10 -3.41 22.17
CA ASP A 222 -23.63 -3.35 22.10
C ASP A 222 -23.05 -3.12 20.71
N PRO A 223 -23.47 -3.80 19.61
CA PRO A 223 -22.86 -3.53 18.30
C PRO A 223 -23.02 -2.07 17.86
N ALA A 224 -24.23 -1.50 18.01
CA ALA A 224 -24.48 -0.10 17.66
C ALA A 224 -23.67 0.88 18.53
N THR A 225 -23.51 0.56 19.81
CA THR A 225 -22.72 1.38 20.72
C THR A 225 -21.23 1.31 20.40
N LEU A 226 -20.70 0.13 20.07
CA LEU A 226 -19.30 -0.04 19.65
C LEU A 226 -19.04 0.64 18.28
N VAL A 227 -19.96 0.56 17.33
CA VAL A 227 -19.88 1.28 16.05
C VAL A 227 -19.84 2.78 16.28
N ARG A 228 -20.68 3.32 17.17
CA ARG A 228 -20.66 4.74 17.54
C ARG A 228 -19.34 5.16 18.19
N ALA A 229 -18.80 4.33 19.08
CA ALA A 229 -17.48 4.55 19.68
C ALA A 229 -16.37 4.59 18.60
N ALA A 230 -16.41 3.66 17.63
CA ALA A 230 -15.48 3.68 16.50
C ALA A 230 -15.61 4.95 15.65
N ALA A 231 -16.84 5.46 15.44
CA ALA A 231 -17.07 6.72 14.73
C ALA A 231 -16.45 7.91 15.46
N HIS A 232 -16.60 8.00 16.80
CA HIS A 232 -15.93 9.03 17.60
C HIS A 232 -14.40 8.95 17.51
N GLN A 233 -13.85 7.74 17.46
CA GLN A 233 -12.41 7.57 17.26
C GLN A 233 -11.97 7.96 15.83
N ALA A 234 -12.83 7.78 14.83
CA ALA A 234 -12.56 8.25 13.48
C ALA A 234 -12.52 9.78 13.41
N ASP A 235 -13.41 10.48 14.14
CA ASP A 235 -13.38 11.93 14.27
C ASP A 235 -12.12 12.42 14.99
N ALA A 236 -11.76 11.78 16.10
CA ALA A 236 -10.51 12.09 16.84
C ALA A 236 -9.27 11.85 15.96
N ALA A 237 -9.25 10.82 15.12
CA ALA A 237 -8.17 10.56 14.19
C ALA A 237 -8.06 11.67 13.13
N ARG A 238 -9.21 12.15 12.58
CA ARG A 238 -9.25 13.28 11.63
C ARG A 238 -8.73 14.57 12.25
N LEU A 239 -9.19 14.92 13.45
CA LEU A 239 -8.69 16.08 14.19
C LEU A 239 -7.18 15.98 14.43
N GLY A 240 -6.68 14.78 14.76
CA GLY A 240 -5.24 14.52 14.87
C GLY A 240 -4.49 14.74 13.55
N ASP A 241 -5.06 14.34 12.42
CA ASP A 241 -4.46 14.54 11.10
C ASP A 241 -4.48 16.02 10.66
N GLU A 242 -5.56 16.75 10.94
CA GLU A 242 -5.67 18.19 10.69
C GLU A 242 -4.64 18.98 11.54
N LEU A 243 -4.49 18.62 12.81
CA LEU A 243 -3.48 19.21 13.67
C LEU A 243 -2.06 18.90 13.18
N ALA A 244 -1.80 17.66 12.74
CA ALA A 244 -0.50 17.31 12.18
C ALA A 244 -0.21 18.06 10.87
N LEU A 245 -1.23 18.27 10.02
CA LEU A 245 -1.11 19.07 8.80
C LEU A 245 -0.79 20.53 9.14
N HIS A 246 -1.42 21.09 10.18
CA HIS A 246 -1.09 22.43 10.70
C HIS A 246 0.37 22.50 11.20
N ASP A 247 0.81 21.51 12.00
CA ASP A 247 2.19 21.43 12.51
C ASP A 247 3.23 21.20 11.41
N ALA A 248 2.81 20.58 10.29
CA ALA A 248 3.65 20.35 9.13
C ALA A 248 3.90 21.62 8.29
N GLN A 249 3.09 22.69 8.47
CA GLN A 249 3.27 23.94 7.73
C GLN A 249 4.64 24.55 8.02
N GLY A 250 5.46 24.71 6.99
CA GLY A 250 6.84 25.17 7.11
C GLY A 250 7.85 24.14 7.64
N ALA A 251 7.40 23.11 8.36
CA ALA A 251 8.25 22.03 8.86
C ALA A 251 8.43 20.89 7.83
N VAL A 252 7.41 20.60 7.01
CA VAL A 252 7.48 19.57 5.96
C VAL A 252 7.57 20.23 4.60
N VAL A 253 8.56 19.80 3.79
CA VAL A 253 8.81 20.31 2.42
C VAL A 253 8.99 19.12 1.50
N GLU A 254 8.46 19.22 0.29
CA GLU A 254 8.70 18.25 -0.78
C GLU A 254 10.09 18.46 -1.37
N ASP A 255 10.92 17.45 -1.30
CA ASP A 255 12.24 17.40 -1.94
C ASP A 255 12.15 16.56 -3.22
N ALA A 256 12.77 17.01 -4.30
CA ALA A 256 12.67 16.35 -5.59
C ALA A 256 13.24 14.91 -5.60
N LEU A 257 14.21 14.63 -4.72
CA LEU A 257 14.92 13.36 -4.66
C LEU A 257 14.46 12.48 -3.48
N ALA A 258 14.07 13.11 -2.35
CA ALA A 258 13.72 12.42 -1.12
C ALA A 258 12.20 12.34 -0.87
N GLY A 259 11.38 13.07 -1.67
CA GLY A 259 9.96 13.24 -1.41
C GLY A 259 9.71 14.13 -0.18
N PRO A 260 8.64 13.92 0.59
CA PRO A 260 8.40 14.70 1.80
C PRO A 260 9.57 14.58 2.77
N THR A 261 10.05 15.71 3.29
CA THR A 261 11.11 15.77 4.32
C THR A 261 10.64 16.61 5.49
N LEU A 262 11.00 16.25 6.71
CA LEU A 262 10.58 16.93 7.93
C LEU A 262 11.77 17.67 8.57
N ASP A 263 11.60 18.95 8.86
CA ASP A 263 12.61 19.76 9.56
C ASP A 263 12.85 19.22 10.97
N ARG A 264 14.11 18.87 11.26
CA ARG A 264 14.51 18.29 12.54
C ARG A 264 14.40 19.29 13.68
N VAL A 265 14.79 20.57 13.45
CA VAL A 265 14.77 21.60 14.49
C VAL A 265 13.33 21.92 14.86
N ALA A 266 12.44 22.02 13.87
CA ALA A 266 11.01 22.22 14.11
C ALA A 266 10.40 21.06 14.93
N LEU A 267 10.73 19.81 14.60
CA LEU A 267 10.24 18.65 15.36
C LEU A 267 10.76 18.65 16.80
N ILE A 268 12.05 19.00 17.04
CA ILE A 268 12.64 19.09 18.37
C ILE A 268 11.97 20.21 19.18
N ALA A 269 11.77 21.39 18.61
CA ALA A 269 11.08 22.49 19.26
C ALA A 269 9.63 22.10 19.62
N LEU A 270 8.92 21.45 18.71
CA LEU A 270 7.58 20.95 18.97
C LEU A 270 7.57 19.87 20.07
N ALA A 271 8.57 18.99 20.11
CA ALA A 271 8.68 17.96 21.15
C ALA A 271 8.92 18.56 22.54
N ALA A 272 9.70 19.64 22.62
CA ALA A 272 9.93 20.36 23.87
C ALA A 272 8.67 21.10 24.37
N ALA A 273 7.92 21.74 23.45
CA ALA A 273 6.72 22.51 23.79
C ALA A 273 5.47 21.66 24.01
N ALA A 274 5.28 20.63 23.17
CA ALA A 274 4.07 19.79 23.13
C ALA A 274 4.40 18.35 22.66
N PRO A 275 4.94 17.48 23.52
CA PRO A 275 5.41 16.15 23.14
C PRO A 275 4.36 15.29 22.41
N HIS A 276 3.08 15.42 22.78
CA HIS A 276 1.98 14.70 22.12
C HIS A 276 1.78 15.16 20.66
N ARG A 277 1.97 16.44 20.33
CA ARG A 277 1.90 16.98 18.97
C ARG A 277 3.09 16.50 18.13
N ALA A 278 4.29 16.47 18.70
CA ALA A 278 5.47 15.95 18.02
C ALA A 278 5.29 14.45 17.64
N ARG A 279 4.74 13.64 18.56
CA ARG A 279 4.37 12.24 18.27
C ARG A 279 3.35 12.14 17.16
N ASN A 280 2.34 13.02 17.17
CA ASN A 280 1.31 13.05 16.14
C ASN A 280 1.89 13.43 14.78
N LEU A 281 2.71 14.48 14.72
CA LEU A 281 3.39 14.93 13.49
C LEU A 281 4.30 13.83 12.93
N LEU A 282 5.09 13.16 13.77
CA LEU A 282 5.96 12.09 13.31
C LEU A 282 5.16 10.88 12.76
N ARG A 283 4.06 10.47 13.43
CA ARG A 283 3.16 9.43 12.90
C ARG A 283 2.56 9.83 11.55
N TRP A 284 2.09 11.06 11.44
CA TRP A 284 1.52 11.59 10.21
C TRP A 284 2.58 11.63 9.08
N PHE A 285 3.80 12.09 9.38
CA PHE A 285 4.92 12.11 8.44
C PHE A 285 5.27 10.70 7.94
N LEU A 286 5.33 9.70 8.83
CA LEU A 286 5.58 8.31 8.45
C LEU A 286 4.46 7.74 7.56
N ARG A 287 3.19 8.08 7.84
CA ARG A 287 2.07 7.68 6.97
C ARG A 287 2.13 8.32 5.58
N ARG A 288 2.58 9.56 5.47
CA ARG A 288 2.82 10.18 4.14
C ARG A 288 3.83 9.41 3.31
N HIS A 289 4.76 8.75 3.96
CA HIS A 289 5.70 7.83 3.32
C HIS A 289 5.14 6.39 3.21
N GLU A 290 3.84 6.20 3.45
CA GLU A 290 3.16 4.89 3.36
C GLU A 290 3.77 3.82 4.28
N LEU A 291 4.40 4.21 5.39
CA LEU A 291 4.95 3.29 6.36
C LEU A 291 3.86 2.82 7.33
N ALA A 292 3.93 1.54 7.70
CA ALA A 292 3.10 1.01 8.76
C ALA A 292 3.27 1.83 10.05
N ALA A 293 2.18 2.01 10.80
CA ALA A 293 2.23 2.76 12.05
C ALA A 293 3.18 2.08 13.05
N PRO A 294 4.15 2.81 13.64
CA PRO A 294 5.00 2.27 14.68
C PRO A 294 4.21 2.04 15.98
N SER A 295 4.64 1.06 16.78
CA SER A 295 4.16 0.93 18.15
C SER A 295 4.52 2.17 18.97
N ALA A 296 3.82 2.40 20.10
CA ALA A 296 4.10 3.55 20.97
C ALA A 296 5.59 3.57 21.42
N ALA A 297 6.10 2.44 21.88
CA ALA A 297 7.52 2.32 22.29
C ALA A 297 8.49 2.61 21.14
N ARG A 298 8.19 2.14 19.92
CA ARG A 298 9.03 2.39 18.75
C ARG A 298 9.03 3.85 18.35
N LEU A 299 7.87 4.52 18.43
CA LEU A 299 7.74 5.95 18.13
C LEU A 299 8.53 6.81 19.14
N GLU A 300 8.44 6.50 20.44
CA GLU A 300 9.24 7.19 21.47
C GLU A 300 10.73 7.00 21.23
N ALA A 301 11.17 5.77 20.93
CA ALA A 301 12.58 5.52 20.63
C ALA A 301 13.06 6.29 19.38
N MET A 302 12.20 6.45 18.36
CA MET A 302 12.50 7.29 17.19
C MET A 302 12.65 8.77 17.57
N LEU A 303 11.71 9.31 18.33
CA LEU A 303 11.78 10.71 18.79
C LEU A 303 13.01 10.96 19.66
N ASP A 304 13.29 10.09 20.61
CA ASP A 304 14.47 10.18 21.47
C ASP A 304 15.75 10.21 20.65
N GLN A 305 15.84 9.35 19.62
CA GLN A 305 17.00 9.29 18.77
C GLN A 305 17.15 10.55 17.89
N VAL A 306 16.02 11.10 17.39
CA VAL A 306 16.00 12.39 16.68
C VAL A 306 16.47 13.53 17.58
N MET A 307 16.05 13.56 18.84
CA MET A 307 16.41 14.62 19.80
C MET A 307 17.89 14.55 20.22
N ARG A 308 18.41 13.34 20.50
CA ARG A 308 19.77 13.16 21.07
C ARG A 308 20.87 13.11 20.02
N ALA A 309 20.56 12.90 18.76
CA ALA A 309 21.58 12.77 17.73
C ALA A 309 22.31 14.11 17.52
N ALA A 310 23.63 14.07 17.34
CA ALA A 310 24.41 15.23 16.93
C ALA A 310 23.96 15.74 15.54
N PRO A 311 24.14 17.02 15.19
CA PRO A 311 23.70 17.58 13.91
C PRO A 311 24.25 16.84 12.68
N ASP A 312 25.46 16.31 12.78
CA ASP A 312 26.18 15.55 11.75
C ASP A 312 26.10 14.02 11.90
N ALA A 313 25.35 13.54 12.89
CA ALA A 313 25.22 12.11 13.15
C ALA A 313 24.55 11.39 11.98
N ARG A 314 25.13 10.25 11.59
CA ARG A 314 24.53 9.32 10.65
C ARG A 314 23.51 8.44 11.37
N VAL A 315 22.31 8.97 11.54
CA VAL A 315 21.21 8.20 12.11
C VAL A 315 20.59 7.31 11.04
N ARG A 316 20.42 6.04 11.38
CA ARG A 316 19.76 5.03 10.55
C ARG A 316 18.72 4.30 11.40
N LEU A 317 17.47 4.66 11.25
CA LEU A 317 16.34 4.05 11.91
C LEU A 317 15.61 3.15 10.92
N VAL A 318 15.71 1.83 11.08
CA VAL A 318 14.98 0.90 10.22
C VAL A 318 13.56 0.73 10.74
N HIS A 319 12.55 0.96 9.88
CA HIS A 319 11.14 0.74 10.19
C HIS A 319 10.33 0.40 8.94
N ALA A 320 9.51 -0.65 9.00
CA ALA A 320 8.60 -1.06 7.93
C ALA A 320 9.28 -1.15 6.54
N GLY A 321 10.48 -1.73 6.48
CA GLY A 321 11.23 -1.87 5.22
C GLY A 321 11.84 -0.56 4.68
N ALA A 322 11.90 0.50 5.52
CA ALA A 322 12.54 1.77 5.21
C ALA A 322 13.66 2.10 6.18
N GLU A 323 14.56 2.96 5.77
CA GLU A 323 15.46 3.69 6.66
C GLU A 323 14.98 5.14 6.80
N ILE A 324 15.00 5.64 8.03
CA ILE A 324 14.78 7.03 8.38
C ILE A 324 16.12 7.58 8.81
N GLY A 325 16.57 8.64 8.16
CA GLY A 325 17.89 9.24 8.38
C GLY A 325 17.85 10.75 8.41
N PHE A 326 19.04 11.37 8.53
CA PHE A 326 19.19 12.82 8.48
C PHE A 326 19.96 13.25 7.23
N HIS A 327 19.48 14.32 6.59
CA HIS A 327 20.14 14.94 5.46
C HIS A 327 19.88 16.46 5.48
N HIS A 328 20.94 17.25 5.49
CA HIS A 328 20.87 18.73 5.56
C HIS A 328 19.90 19.26 6.61
N GLY A 329 19.98 18.73 7.84
CA GLY A 329 19.12 19.14 8.96
C GLY A 329 17.67 18.64 8.87
N ARG A 330 17.34 17.83 7.89
CA ARG A 330 16.00 17.29 7.67
C ARG A 330 15.94 15.79 7.92
N ILE A 331 14.83 15.32 8.42
CA ILE A 331 14.48 13.92 8.55
C ILE A 331 13.98 13.45 7.18
N VAL A 332 14.57 12.38 6.66
CA VAL A 332 14.28 11.79 5.36
C VAL A 332 13.93 10.32 5.51
N VAL A 333 13.09 9.82 4.63
CA VAL A 333 12.72 8.40 4.57
C VAL A 333 13.17 7.84 3.21
N HIS A 334 13.99 6.81 3.23
CA HIS A 334 14.56 6.25 2.01
C HIS A 334 14.58 4.71 2.05
N PRO A 335 14.76 4.03 0.91
CA PRO A 335 14.99 2.59 0.90
C PRO A 335 16.22 2.20 1.73
N PRO A 336 16.26 1.00 2.31
CA PRO A 336 17.42 0.50 3.03
C PRO A 336 18.61 0.34 2.08
N ALA A 337 19.81 0.35 2.65
CA ALA A 337 21.03 0.12 1.88
C ALA A 337 20.97 -1.22 1.13
N VAL A 338 21.44 -1.20 -0.10
CA VAL A 338 21.44 -2.38 -0.97
C VAL A 338 22.59 -3.31 -0.58
N ALA A 339 22.32 -4.61 -0.46
CA ALA A 339 23.35 -5.61 -0.30
C ALA A 339 24.32 -5.60 -1.50
N ARG A 340 25.58 -5.97 -1.27
CA ARG A 340 26.56 -6.09 -2.35
C ARG A 340 26.10 -7.15 -3.35
N PHE A 341 26.20 -6.82 -4.63
CA PHE A 341 25.94 -7.72 -5.75
C PHE A 341 26.94 -7.44 -6.87
N GLU A 342 27.15 -8.41 -7.74
CA GLU A 342 27.83 -8.26 -9.01
C GLU A 342 27.05 -9.09 -10.04
N ILE A 343 26.53 -8.44 -11.07
CA ILE A 343 25.71 -9.06 -12.11
C ILE A 343 26.38 -8.80 -13.45
N ALA A 344 26.63 -9.88 -14.21
CA ALA A 344 27.15 -9.77 -15.57
C ALA A 344 26.03 -9.33 -16.51
N TRP A 345 26.30 -8.33 -17.33
CA TRP A 345 25.43 -7.94 -18.44
C TRP A 345 25.78 -8.77 -19.68
N GLN A 346 24.78 -9.32 -20.38
CA GLN A 346 24.93 -10.21 -21.51
C GLN A 346 24.35 -9.64 -22.82
N GLY A 347 24.12 -8.32 -22.85
CA GLY A 347 23.60 -7.64 -24.05
C GLY A 347 22.12 -7.29 -23.99
N GLU A 348 21.43 -7.61 -22.88
CA GLU A 348 20.02 -7.31 -22.68
C GLU A 348 19.75 -5.80 -22.65
N GLY A 349 18.63 -5.38 -23.27
CA GLY A 349 18.19 -3.98 -23.26
C GLY A 349 17.72 -3.52 -21.85
N ARG A 350 17.33 -4.45 -20.99
CA ARG A 350 16.91 -4.18 -19.60
C ARG A 350 17.50 -5.23 -18.67
N LEU A 351 18.33 -4.79 -17.74
CA LEU A 351 18.95 -5.62 -16.71
C LEU A 351 18.25 -5.39 -15.38
N ALA A 352 17.61 -6.45 -14.86
CA ALA A 352 17.01 -6.41 -13.53
C ALA A 352 18.09 -6.48 -12.45
N LEU A 353 18.02 -5.56 -11.48
CA LEU A 353 18.86 -5.50 -10.29
C LEU A 353 18.00 -5.67 -9.03
N PRO A 354 18.57 -6.02 -7.86
CA PRO A 354 17.80 -6.20 -6.62
C PRO A 354 16.90 -5.01 -6.24
N HIS A 355 17.26 -3.80 -6.65
CA HIS A 355 16.63 -2.54 -6.25
C HIS A 355 16.19 -1.66 -7.41
N GLY A 356 16.11 -2.19 -8.64
CA GLY A 356 15.64 -1.48 -9.83
C GLY A 356 16.04 -2.14 -11.13
N THR A 357 16.01 -1.37 -12.20
CA THR A 357 16.35 -1.86 -13.56
C THR A 357 17.30 -0.88 -14.23
N LEU A 358 18.39 -1.36 -14.82
CA LEU A 358 19.18 -0.61 -15.77
C LEU A 358 18.62 -0.82 -17.18
N GLU A 359 18.41 0.26 -17.89
CA GLU A 359 17.99 0.27 -19.28
C GLU A 359 19.16 0.68 -20.17
N PHE A 360 19.46 -0.17 -21.15
CA PHE A 360 20.48 0.03 -22.17
C PHE A 360 19.81 0.33 -23.50
N SER A 361 19.81 1.59 -23.90
CA SER A 361 19.13 2.05 -25.14
C SER A 361 20.15 2.36 -26.23
N PRO A 362 20.07 1.74 -27.42
CA PRO A 362 20.93 2.03 -28.53
C PRO A 362 20.86 3.51 -28.96
N CYS A 363 21.99 4.09 -29.27
CA CYS A 363 22.09 5.46 -29.80
C CYS A 363 23.25 5.58 -30.80
N THR A 364 23.37 6.73 -31.44
CA THR A 364 24.46 7.03 -32.41
C THR A 364 25.20 8.28 -31.96
N GLY A 365 26.51 8.21 -31.89
CA GLY A 365 27.38 9.36 -31.60
C GLY A 365 27.35 9.80 -30.12
N GLY A 366 26.93 8.93 -29.20
CA GLY A 366 26.84 9.25 -27.78
C GLY A 366 26.77 8.01 -26.89
N GLY A 367 26.80 8.22 -25.58
CA GLY A 367 26.78 7.13 -24.61
C GLY A 367 28.08 6.31 -24.58
N VAL A 368 28.00 5.06 -24.08
CA VAL A 368 29.11 4.11 -24.09
C VAL A 368 29.23 3.46 -25.47
N ALA A 369 30.43 3.36 -26.01
CA ALA A 369 30.68 2.72 -27.32
C ALA A 369 30.22 1.27 -27.31
N ARG A 370 29.41 0.86 -28.27
CA ARG A 370 28.92 -0.51 -28.38
C ARG A 370 30.07 -1.50 -28.47
N ALA A 371 31.12 -1.20 -29.22
CA ALA A 371 32.31 -2.03 -29.33
C ALA A 371 33.00 -2.29 -27.99
N ALA A 372 33.01 -1.32 -27.08
CA ALA A 372 33.59 -1.50 -25.75
C ALA A 372 32.77 -2.46 -24.88
N LEU A 373 31.43 -2.46 -25.02
CA LEU A 373 30.56 -3.39 -24.34
C LEU A 373 30.64 -4.82 -24.89
N ASP A 374 30.94 -4.97 -26.21
CA ASP A 374 31.01 -6.28 -26.86
C ASP A 374 32.37 -6.97 -26.68
N THR A 375 33.45 -6.21 -26.41
CA THR A 375 34.82 -6.75 -26.31
C THR A 375 35.28 -7.06 -24.88
N ALA A 376 34.63 -6.48 -23.86
CA ALA A 376 35.00 -6.66 -22.46
C ALA A 376 33.88 -7.37 -21.68
N ARG A 377 34.25 -8.09 -20.61
CA ARG A 377 33.26 -8.56 -19.64
C ARG A 377 32.63 -7.34 -18.98
N VAL A 378 31.32 -7.14 -19.20
CA VAL A 378 30.58 -6.04 -18.59
C VAL A 378 29.92 -6.54 -17.29
N THR A 379 30.17 -5.83 -16.19
CA THR A 379 29.56 -6.14 -14.88
C THR A 379 28.89 -4.91 -14.29
N VAL A 380 27.81 -5.14 -13.57
CA VAL A 380 27.09 -4.12 -12.82
C VAL A 380 27.17 -4.44 -11.33
N ARG A 381 27.64 -3.48 -10.55
CA ARG A 381 27.77 -3.60 -9.10
C ARG A 381 27.55 -2.25 -8.41
N PRO A 382 27.12 -2.24 -7.12
CA PRO A 382 26.99 -1.01 -6.36
C PRO A 382 28.38 -0.41 -6.09
N ARG A 383 28.38 0.83 -5.68
CA ARG A 383 29.57 1.54 -5.26
C ARG A 383 30.31 0.83 -4.10
N ALA A 384 31.62 0.65 -4.23
CA ALA A 384 32.45 0.10 -3.16
C ALA A 384 33.31 1.18 -2.47
N GLY A 385 33.48 2.35 -3.11
CA GLY A 385 34.37 3.43 -2.68
C GLY A 385 35.70 3.43 -3.43
N GLY A 386 36.26 4.61 -3.64
CA GLY A 386 37.52 4.77 -4.35
C GLY A 386 37.40 4.87 -5.87
N GLU A 387 36.20 4.70 -6.43
CA GLU A 387 35.97 4.80 -7.86
C GLU A 387 36.33 6.19 -8.39
N ARG A 388 36.96 6.22 -9.57
CA ARG A 388 37.36 7.44 -10.28
C ARG A 388 36.91 7.36 -11.71
N ILE A 389 36.45 8.49 -12.26
CA ILE A 389 35.96 8.61 -13.64
C ILE A 389 36.44 9.91 -14.27
N ARG A 390 36.65 9.90 -15.60
CA ARG A 390 36.94 11.08 -16.41
C ARG A 390 35.81 11.30 -17.41
N LEU A 391 35.00 12.31 -17.19
CA LEU A 391 33.78 12.59 -17.98
C LEU A 391 34.07 13.42 -19.25
N ALA A 392 35.17 14.15 -19.27
CA ALA A 392 35.58 14.98 -20.44
C ALA A 392 37.09 14.88 -20.66
N GLY A 393 37.51 14.92 -21.92
CA GLY A 393 38.90 14.72 -22.33
C GLY A 393 39.86 15.81 -21.85
N ASP A 394 39.36 17.02 -21.66
CA ASP A 394 40.06 18.19 -21.15
C ASP A 394 40.16 18.26 -19.59
N ARG A 395 39.54 17.32 -18.90
CA ARG A 395 39.48 17.30 -17.42
C ARG A 395 40.23 16.12 -16.82
N PRO A 396 40.83 16.28 -15.64
CA PRO A 396 41.46 15.18 -14.94
C PRO A 396 40.46 14.13 -14.44
N ARG A 397 40.91 12.90 -14.22
CA ARG A 397 40.10 11.84 -13.60
C ARG A 397 39.80 12.21 -12.16
N ARG A 398 38.52 12.33 -11.83
CA ARG A 398 38.02 12.74 -10.51
C ARG A 398 37.48 11.54 -9.70
N ALA A 399 37.55 11.65 -8.37
CA ALA A 399 36.87 10.70 -7.50
C ALA A 399 35.35 10.82 -7.68
N LEU A 400 34.67 9.69 -7.90
CA LEU A 400 33.22 9.65 -8.11
C LEU A 400 32.47 10.24 -6.91
N LYS A 401 32.97 10.04 -5.68
CA LYS A 401 32.43 10.64 -4.45
C LYS A 401 32.25 12.16 -4.58
N GLY A 402 33.25 12.86 -5.07
CA GLY A 402 33.20 14.31 -5.24
C GLY A 402 32.17 14.73 -6.29
N ILE A 403 32.13 14.04 -7.42
CA ILE A 403 31.15 14.33 -8.50
C ILE A 403 29.71 14.17 -7.98
N LEU A 404 29.44 13.07 -7.25
CA LEU A 404 28.11 12.82 -6.65
C LEU A 404 27.73 13.83 -5.57
N GLN A 405 28.72 14.41 -4.87
CA GLN A 405 28.52 15.47 -3.89
C GLN A 405 28.19 16.79 -4.59
N ASP A 406 28.94 17.13 -5.65
CA ASP A 406 28.75 18.38 -6.41
C ASP A 406 27.35 18.49 -7.01
N ILE A 407 26.77 17.35 -7.47
CA ILE A 407 25.40 17.29 -8.01
C ILE A 407 24.32 17.16 -6.91
N GLY A 408 24.71 17.22 -5.62
CA GLY A 408 23.77 17.17 -4.50
C GLY A 408 23.12 15.79 -4.25
N MET A 409 23.63 14.71 -4.86
CA MET A 409 23.02 13.39 -4.70
C MET A 409 23.07 12.94 -3.24
N PRO A 410 21.94 12.52 -2.61
CA PRO A 410 21.89 12.10 -1.23
C PRO A 410 22.73 10.84 -0.94
N PRO A 411 23.24 10.66 0.29
CA PRO A 411 24.11 9.52 0.64
C PRO A 411 23.53 8.15 0.28
N TRP A 412 22.26 7.90 0.58
CA TRP A 412 21.58 6.62 0.29
C TRP A 412 21.45 6.34 -1.21
N GLN A 413 21.26 7.37 -2.04
CA GLN A 413 21.25 7.20 -3.50
C GLN A 413 22.67 6.93 -4.01
N ARG A 414 23.70 7.59 -3.44
CA ARG A 414 25.09 7.31 -3.80
C ARG A 414 25.51 5.89 -3.45
N GLU A 415 25.02 5.33 -2.34
CA GLU A 415 25.32 3.96 -1.89
C GLU A 415 24.59 2.91 -2.74
N SER A 416 23.40 3.23 -3.27
CA SER A 416 22.59 2.32 -4.07
C SER A 416 22.78 2.48 -5.59
N LEU A 417 23.57 3.47 -6.04
CA LEU A 417 23.78 3.72 -7.45
C LEU A 417 24.50 2.53 -8.12
N PRO A 418 23.89 1.85 -9.11
CA PRO A 418 24.56 0.81 -9.86
C PRO A 418 25.62 1.41 -10.78
N LEU A 419 26.80 0.84 -10.80
CA LEU A 419 27.90 1.26 -11.66
C LEU A 419 28.20 0.18 -12.69
N VAL A 420 28.46 0.59 -13.96
CA VAL A 420 28.78 -0.33 -15.06
C VAL A 420 30.29 -0.34 -15.28
N PHE A 421 30.86 -1.51 -15.21
CA PHE A 421 32.30 -1.75 -15.42
C PHE A 421 32.53 -2.53 -16.72
N CYS A 422 33.58 -2.17 -17.45
CA CYS A 422 34.15 -2.97 -18.53
C CYS A 422 35.49 -3.53 -18.04
N GLY A 423 35.55 -4.82 -17.80
CA GLY A 423 36.63 -5.41 -16.99
C GLY A 423 36.64 -4.78 -15.60
N ASP A 424 37.82 -4.30 -15.17
CA ASP A 424 38.00 -3.64 -13.86
C ASP A 424 37.79 -2.12 -13.89
N LEU A 425 37.56 -1.54 -15.07
CA LEU A 425 37.46 -0.09 -15.24
C LEU A 425 35.99 0.37 -15.18
N LEU A 426 35.74 1.41 -14.39
CA LEU A 426 34.43 2.08 -14.38
C LEU A 426 34.17 2.75 -15.72
N ALA A 427 33.21 2.22 -16.47
CA ALA A 427 32.84 2.71 -17.80
C ALA A 427 31.67 3.71 -17.76
N VAL A 428 30.61 3.39 -16.99
CA VAL A 428 29.40 4.23 -16.97
C VAL A 428 28.91 4.43 -15.54
N VAL A 429 28.58 5.68 -15.24
CA VAL A 429 27.74 6.05 -14.09
C VAL A 429 26.38 6.46 -14.65
N PRO A 430 25.33 5.63 -14.50
CA PRO A 430 24.02 5.88 -15.09
C PRO A 430 23.49 7.28 -14.74
N ASP A 431 22.85 7.92 -15.72
CA ASP A 431 22.28 9.27 -15.64
C ASP A 431 23.30 10.41 -15.35
N ILE A 432 24.59 10.09 -15.23
CA ILE A 432 25.67 11.06 -14.94
C ILE A 432 26.66 11.16 -16.12
N GLY A 433 27.16 10.01 -16.58
CA GLY A 433 28.07 10.04 -17.72
C GLY A 433 28.90 8.77 -17.92
N VAL A 434 29.68 8.82 -18.98
CA VAL A 434 30.57 7.73 -19.46
C VAL A 434 32.02 8.20 -19.35
N ASP A 435 32.92 7.33 -18.91
CA ASP A 435 34.35 7.61 -18.91
C ASP A 435 34.84 7.81 -20.36
N VAL A 436 35.68 8.82 -20.58
CA VAL A 436 36.18 9.21 -21.92
C VAL A 436 36.74 8.02 -22.70
N ALA A 437 37.39 7.05 -22.01
CA ALA A 437 37.95 5.87 -22.65
C ALA A 437 36.89 4.94 -23.27
N PHE A 438 35.63 5.09 -22.88
CA PHE A 438 34.51 4.25 -23.32
C PHE A 438 33.44 5.03 -24.09
N GLN A 439 33.60 6.34 -24.32
CA GLN A 439 32.61 7.14 -25.05
C GLN A 439 32.55 6.75 -26.52
N ALA A 440 31.34 6.70 -27.06
CA ALA A 440 31.14 6.51 -28.49
C ALA A 440 31.56 7.77 -29.27
N ALA A 441 32.39 7.60 -30.30
CA ALA A 441 32.75 8.68 -31.21
C ALA A 441 31.53 9.17 -32.02
N ALA A 442 31.61 10.41 -32.54
CA ALA A 442 30.57 10.95 -33.40
C ALA A 442 30.27 10.01 -34.58
N GLY A 443 29.00 9.70 -34.81
CA GLY A 443 28.56 8.82 -35.89
C GLY A 443 28.72 7.31 -35.62
N THR A 444 29.35 6.90 -34.51
CA THR A 444 29.47 5.46 -34.16
C THR A 444 28.33 4.95 -33.34
N ARG A 445 28.11 3.61 -33.30
CA ARG A 445 27.11 2.97 -32.49
C ARG A 445 27.49 3.09 -31.01
N GLY A 446 26.58 3.62 -30.22
CA GLY A 446 26.68 3.74 -28.79
C GLY A 446 25.47 3.19 -28.06
N CYS A 447 25.51 3.29 -26.75
CA CYS A 447 24.42 2.88 -25.85
C CYS A 447 24.28 3.88 -24.67
N THR A 448 23.11 4.42 -24.46
CA THR A 448 22.79 5.19 -23.25
C THR A 448 22.37 4.23 -22.14
N VAL A 449 22.77 4.52 -20.90
CA VAL A 449 22.45 3.69 -19.73
C VAL A 449 21.68 4.54 -18.74
N ARG A 450 20.44 4.15 -18.45
CA ARG A 450 19.56 4.84 -17.51
C ARG A 450 19.24 3.96 -16.32
N TRP A 451 19.11 4.57 -15.14
CA TRP A 451 18.76 3.91 -13.92
C TRP A 451 17.30 4.16 -13.54
N HIS A 452 16.54 3.09 -13.37
CA HIS A 452 15.16 3.11 -12.90
C HIS A 452 15.11 2.42 -11.52
N PRO A 453 15.21 3.18 -10.42
CA PRO A 453 15.11 2.60 -9.09
C PRO A 453 13.73 1.98 -8.89
N LYS A 454 13.70 0.82 -8.22
CA LYS A 454 12.44 0.18 -7.83
C LYS A 454 11.72 1.12 -6.84
N ARG A 455 10.54 1.59 -7.21
CA ARG A 455 9.66 2.27 -6.27
C ARG A 455 9.25 1.25 -5.22
N ARG A 456 9.07 1.68 -3.98
CA ARG A 456 8.58 0.79 -2.93
C ARG A 456 7.26 0.16 -3.36
N GLU A 457 7.25 -1.17 -3.39
CA GLU A 457 6.01 -1.93 -3.32
C GLU A 457 5.63 -1.97 -1.84
N CYS A 458 4.55 -1.29 -1.50
CA CYS A 458 3.98 -1.34 -0.16
C CYS A 458 2.91 -2.42 -0.11
#